data_e13bce1f7ed0e8ded21b6dd13a5fb3f0
#
_entry.id   e13bce1f7ed0e8ded21b6dd13a5fb3f0
#
_cell.length_a   1.000
_cell.length_b   1.000
_cell.length_c   1.000
_cell.angle_alpha   90.00
_cell.angle_beta   90.00
_cell.angle_gamma   90.00
#
_symmetry.space_group_name_H-M   'P 1'
#
loop_
_entity.id
_entity.type
_entity.pdbx_description
1 polymer ?
#
loop_
_entity_poly.entity_id
_entity_poly.type
_entity_poly.pdbx_seq_one_letter_code
_entity_poly.pdbx_strand_id
1 'polypeptide(L)'
;MFGQKTRPIADFLPRILSHMDGVDTDMVSTYTMDSIIQFLRDTKILKEVVCLELDPCTPSYKLHTNNRITEVMSVRFFSGDTYQLPPNTVNYRIQDDTLYVGTIPPCHKLSVEIELAVAPARDSEEVPEFIYEDWVDAITALTLSKLYLLTDNEWYNPQAANNQTTLYSQLVRQARFTNITKHKPFQMRLANKRRF
;
A
#
# COMPACT_ATOMS: atom_id res chain seq x y z
N MET A 1 -6.05 3.63 -18.72
CA MET A 1 -5.20 3.45 -17.52
C MET A 1 -3.89 4.15 -17.82
N PHE A 2 -3.60 5.25 -17.18
CA PHE A 2 -2.25 5.83 -17.25
C PHE A 2 -1.36 4.90 -16.44
N GLY A 3 -0.38 4.26 -17.09
CA GLY A 3 0.59 3.40 -16.43
C GLY A 3 1.27 4.18 -15.31
N GLN A 4 1.22 3.65 -14.10
CA GLN A 4 1.95 4.24 -12.98
C GLN A 4 3.44 4.18 -13.35
N LYS A 5 4.11 5.32 -13.33
CA LYS A 5 5.56 5.36 -13.60
C LYS A 5 6.26 4.52 -12.54
N THR A 6 7.21 3.73 -12.97
CA THR A 6 8.05 2.88 -12.12
C THR A 6 9.50 3.34 -12.15
N ARG A 7 10.25 2.94 -11.15
CA ARG A 7 11.67 3.22 -11.00
C ARG A 7 12.40 1.97 -10.49
N PRO A 8 13.60 1.67 -11.02
CA PRO A 8 14.37 0.51 -10.57
C PRO A 8 14.86 0.69 -9.12
N ILE A 9 14.92 -0.42 -8.38
CA ILE A 9 15.43 -0.44 -7.00
C ILE A 9 16.89 0.02 -6.94
N ALA A 10 17.65 -0.23 -8.00
CA ALA A 10 19.03 0.20 -8.13
C ALA A 10 19.24 1.70 -7.88
N ASP A 11 18.22 2.53 -8.15
CA ASP A 11 18.31 3.98 -7.93
C ASP A 11 18.38 4.38 -6.45
N PHE A 12 17.94 3.50 -5.53
CA PHE A 12 18.03 3.72 -4.08
C PHE A 12 19.43 3.45 -3.54
N LEU A 13 20.20 2.56 -4.19
CA LEU A 13 21.46 2.03 -3.67
C LEU A 13 22.53 3.11 -3.44
N PRO A 14 22.76 4.10 -4.34
CA PRO A 14 23.80 5.10 -4.12
C PRO A 14 23.66 5.87 -2.80
N ARG A 15 22.43 6.15 -2.37
CA ARG A 15 22.18 6.84 -1.10
C ARG A 15 22.55 5.97 0.11
N ILE A 16 22.26 4.68 0.05
CA ILE A 16 22.55 3.74 1.14
C ILE A 16 24.05 3.45 1.20
N LEU A 17 24.66 3.16 0.03
CA LEU A 17 26.07 2.86 -0.09
C LEU A 17 26.99 4.01 0.33
N SER A 18 26.51 5.27 0.20
CA SER A 18 27.28 6.44 0.70
C SER A 18 27.50 6.43 2.23
N HIS A 19 26.79 5.60 2.97
CA HIS A 19 26.92 5.44 4.43
C HIS A 19 27.70 4.20 4.85
N MET A 20 28.04 3.32 3.90
CA MET A 20 28.58 1.99 4.22
C MET A 20 29.60 1.55 3.16
N ASP A 21 30.86 1.58 3.49
CA ASP A 21 31.92 1.13 2.58
C ASP A 21 32.03 -0.41 2.58
N GLY A 22 32.22 -1.00 1.39
CA GLY A 22 32.50 -2.43 1.25
C GLY A 22 31.31 -3.38 1.47
N VAL A 23 30.09 -2.86 1.47
CA VAL A 23 28.87 -3.68 1.58
C VAL A 23 28.53 -4.33 0.24
N ASP A 24 28.09 -5.59 0.29
CA ASP A 24 27.59 -6.30 -0.87
C ASP A 24 26.30 -5.64 -1.40
N THR A 25 26.32 -5.26 -2.68
CA THR A 25 25.23 -4.57 -3.37
C THR A 25 23.95 -5.42 -3.43
N ASP A 26 24.06 -6.72 -3.59
CA ASP A 26 22.90 -7.62 -3.68
C ASP A 26 22.21 -7.73 -2.31
N MET A 27 23.01 -7.76 -1.23
CA MET A 27 22.48 -7.70 0.13
C MET A 27 21.74 -6.37 0.37
N VAL A 28 22.34 -5.23 0.01
CA VAL A 28 21.70 -3.91 0.16
C VAL A 28 20.42 -3.85 -0.64
N SER A 29 20.39 -4.36 -1.87
CA SER A 29 19.19 -4.40 -2.72
C SER A 29 18.06 -5.20 -2.04
N THR A 30 18.38 -6.37 -1.48
CA THR A 30 17.42 -7.20 -0.76
C THR A 30 16.83 -6.47 0.46
N TYR A 31 17.68 -5.85 1.30
CA TYR A 31 17.22 -5.08 2.45
C TYR A 31 16.43 -3.83 2.06
N THR A 32 16.76 -3.22 0.91
CA THR A 32 16.02 -2.08 0.35
C THR A 32 14.61 -2.49 -0.04
N MET A 33 14.46 -3.60 -0.78
CA MET A 33 13.13 -4.12 -1.14
C MET A 33 12.30 -4.47 0.11
N ASP A 34 12.89 -5.16 1.09
CA ASP A 34 12.20 -5.47 2.34
C ASP A 34 11.81 -4.20 3.12
N SER A 35 12.58 -3.13 3.00
CA SER A 35 12.27 -1.83 3.61
C SER A 35 11.14 -1.11 2.88
N ILE A 36 11.10 -1.16 1.55
CA ILE A 36 10.00 -0.63 0.73
C ILE A 36 8.70 -1.35 1.08
N ILE A 37 8.70 -2.68 1.11
CA ILE A 37 7.51 -3.48 1.47
C ILE A 37 7.03 -3.14 2.88
N GLN A 38 7.95 -3.03 3.84
CA GLN A 38 7.62 -2.68 5.22
C GLN A 38 7.03 -1.27 5.30
N PHE A 39 7.65 -0.28 4.65
CA PHE A 39 7.17 1.10 4.61
C PHE A 39 5.74 1.19 4.05
N LEU A 40 5.46 0.48 2.95
CA LEU A 40 4.13 0.45 2.35
C LEU A 40 3.08 -0.21 3.26
N ARG A 41 3.45 -1.26 4.00
CA ARG A 41 2.59 -1.86 5.03
C ARG A 41 2.30 -0.90 6.18
N ASP A 42 3.34 -0.21 6.65
CA ASP A 42 3.22 0.71 7.78
C ASP A 42 2.40 1.95 7.43
N THR A 43 2.47 2.43 6.20
CA THR A 43 1.85 3.69 5.76
C THR A 43 0.56 3.52 4.99
N LYS A 44 0.37 2.37 4.32
CA LYS A 44 -0.79 2.06 3.46
C LYS A 44 -1.02 3.13 2.37
N ILE A 45 0.06 3.73 1.87
CA ILE A 45 -0.05 4.82 0.88
C ILE A 45 -0.23 4.31 -0.54
N LEU A 46 0.23 3.08 -0.85
CA LEU A 46 -0.01 2.45 -2.13
C LEU A 46 -1.32 1.70 -2.06
N LYS A 47 -2.28 2.13 -2.88
CA LYS A 47 -3.63 1.60 -2.89
C LYS A 47 -4.05 1.19 -4.29
N GLU A 48 -4.80 0.12 -4.37
CA GLU A 48 -5.51 -0.31 -5.58
C GLU A 48 -7.01 -0.44 -5.28
N VAL A 49 -7.82 -0.11 -6.27
CA VAL A 49 -9.28 -0.26 -6.19
C VAL A 49 -9.70 -1.32 -7.19
N VAL A 50 -10.36 -2.35 -6.68
CA VAL A 50 -10.92 -3.44 -7.48
C VAL A 50 -12.43 -3.27 -7.51
N CYS A 51 -13.01 -3.16 -8.71
CA CYS A 51 -14.44 -3.11 -8.93
C CYS A 51 -14.89 -4.42 -9.59
N LEU A 52 -15.89 -5.08 -9.01
CA LEU A 52 -16.44 -6.34 -9.51
C LEU A 52 -17.95 -6.24 -9.62
N GLU A 53 -18.50 -6.77 -10.71
CA GLU A 53 -19.92 -7.07 -10.83
C GLU A 53 -20.17 -8.46 -10.21
N LEU A 54 -21.17 -8.55 -9.36
CA LEU A 54 -21.49 -9.78 -8.63
C LEU A 54 -22.65 -10.52 -9.27
N ASP A 55 -22.44 -11.79 -9.59
CA ASP A 55 -23.47 -12.69 -10.10
C ASP A 55 -24.05 -13.51 -8.93
N PRO A 56 -25.38 -13.56 -8.74
CA PRO A 56 -26.02 -14.36 -7.71
C PRO A 56 -25.63 -15.85 -7.69
N CYS A 57 -25.21 -16.38 -8.84
CA CYS A 57 -24.81 -17.78 -8.98
C CYS A 57 -23.32 -18.03 -8.67
N THR A 58 -22.52 -16.97 -8.49
CA THR A 58 -21.08 -17.10 -8.27
C THR A 58 -20.74 -16.75 -6.82
N PRO A 59 -20.33 -17.72 -5.98
CA PRO A 59 -20.08 -17.46 -4.57
C PRO A 59 -18.70 -16.85 -4.26
N SER A 60 -17.78 -16.83 -5.21
CA SER A 60 -16.41 -16.36 -5.00
C SER A 60 -15.82 -15.65 -6.20
N TYR A 61 -15.03 -14.62 -5.93
CA TYR A 61 -14.40 -13.74 -6.93
C TYR A 61 -12.94 -13.54 -6.59
N LYS A 62 -12.05 -13.84 -7.53
CA LYS A 62 -10.63 -13.58 -7.36
C LYS A 62 -10.34 -12.08 -7.53
N LEU A 63 -9.62 -11.50 -6.59
CA LEU A 63 -9.18 -10.12 -6.65
C LEU A 63 -7.93 -10.03 -7.51
N HIS A 64 -8.05 -9.45 -8.69
CA HIS A 64 -6.91 -9.25 -9.60
C HIS A 64 -6.25 -7.91 -9.30
N THR A 65 -5.05 -7.95 -8.75
CA THR A 65 -4.19 -6.80 -8.47
C THR A 65 -2.84 -6.97 -9.15
N ASN A 66 -2.20 -5.86 -9.50
CA ASN A 66 -0.83 -5.89 -10.06
C ASN A 66 0.22 -6.11 -8.96
N ASN A 67 -0.13 -5.83 -7.72
CA ASN A 67 0.73 -5.92 -6.56
C ASN A 67 0.17 -6.90 -5.54
N ARG A 68 0.99 -7.30 -4.59
CA ARG A 68 0.58 -8.18 -3.50
C ARG A 68 -0.35 -7.43 -2.53
N ILE A 69 -1.51 -7.98 -2.24
CA ILE A 69 -2.44 -7.44 -1.25
C ILE A 69 -1.81 -7.57 0.15
N THR A 70 -1.77 -6.48 0.89
CA THR A 70 -1.29 -6.44 2.28
C THR A 70 -2.42 -6.29 3.27
N GLU A 71 -3.47 -5.53 2.91
CA GLU A 71 -4.63 -5.31 3.77
C GLU A 71 -5.83 -4.85 2.94
N VAL A 72 -7.03 -5.21 3.40
CA VAL A 72 -8.29 -4.69 2.87
C VAL A 72 -8.68 -3.43 3.65
N MET A 73 -8.72 -2.28 2.97
CA MET A 73 -9.01 -0.99 3.60
C MET A 73 -10.49 -0.71 3.73
N SER A 74 -11.24 -0.96 2.66
CA SER A 74 -12.70 -0.80 2.65
C SER A 74 -13.36 -1.69 1.63
N VAL A 75 -14.61 -2.08 1.90
CA VAL A 75 -15.48 -2.81 0.98
C VAL A 75 -16.81 -2.09 0.92
N ARG A 76 -17.22 -1.71 -0.28
CA ARG A 76 -18.47 -0.99 -0.53
C ARG A 76 -19.28 -1.73 -1.56
N PHE A 77 -20.52 -2.06 -1.23
CA PHE A 77 -21.47 -2.69 -2.15
C PHE A 77 -22.43 -1.65 -2.72
N PHE A 78 -22.75 -1.81 -3.99
CA PHE A 78 -23.67 -0.93 -4.70
C PHE A 78 -24.79 -1.74 -5.35
N SER A 79 -26.02 -1.22 -5.28
CA SER A 79 -27.16 -1.75 -6.00
C SER A 79 -27.44 -0.84 -7.20
N GLY A 80 -27.33 -1.37 -8.41
CA GLY A 80 -27.29 -0.56 -9.63
C GLY A 80 -26.00 0.29 -9.68
N ASP A 81 -26.01 1.36 -10.47
CA ASP A 81 -24.79 2.13 -10.77
C ASP A 81 -24.39 3.14 -9.67
N THR A 82 -25.28 3.47 -8.73
CA THR A 82 -25.06 4.63 -7.85
C THR A 82 -25.49 4.47 -6.40
N TYR A 83 -26.32 3.47 -6.06
CA TYR A 83 -26.83 3.34 -4.69
C TYR A 83 -25.91 2.49 -3.82
N GLN A 84 -25.13 3.12 -2.94
CA GLN A 84 -24.32 2.42 -1.96
C GLN A 84 -25.21 1.77 -0.90
N LEU A 85 -25.06 0.45 -0.73
CA LEU A 85 -25.78 -0.29 0.30
C LEU A 85 -25.25 0.05 1.70
N PRO A 86 -26.12 0.05 2.74
CA PRO A 86 -25.67 0.19 4.12
C PRO A 86 -24.62 -0.87 4.50
N PRO A 87 -23.69 -0.56 5.42
CA PRO A 87 -22.78 -1.56 5.97
C PRO A 87 -23.54 -2.79 6.48
N ASN A 88 -22.97 -3.96 6.31
CA ASN A 88 -23.52 -5.26 6.75
C ASN A 88 -24.80 -5.73 6.00
N THR A 89 -25.19 -5.08 4.92
CA THR A 89 -26.31 -5.57 4.08
C THR A 89 -25.96 -6.87 3.35
N VAL A 90 -24.68 -7.02 2.99
CA VAL A 90 -24.15 -8.20 2.29
C VAL A 90 -23.13 -8.89 3.21
N ASN A 91 -23.32 -10.18 3.46
CA ASN A 91 -22.34 -10.98 4.17
C ASN A 91 -21.20 -11.33 3.22
N TYR A 92 -19.98 -11.02 3.60
CA TYR A 92 -18.80 -11.34 2.82
C TYR A 92 -17.61 -11.72 3.69
N ARG A 93 -16.64 -12.39 3.07
CA ARG A 93 -15.33 -12.70 3.65
C ARG A 93 -14.27 -12.57 2.56
N ILE A 94 -13.12 -12.01 2.88
CA ILE A 94 -11.95 -11.99 1.99
C ILE A 94 -10.88 -12.88 2.60
N GLN A 95 -10.40 -13.83 1.82
CA GLN A 95 -9.35 -14.76 2.21
C GLN A 95 -8.49 -15.09 0.98
N ASP A 96 -7.16 -15.06 1.13
CA ASP A 96 -6.21 -15.46 0.09
C ASP A 96 -6.51 -14.83 -1.28
N ASP A 97 -6.67 -13.49 -1.31
CA ASP A 97 -6.99 -12.71 -2.51
C ASP A 97 -8.32 -13.10 -3.18
N THR A 98 -9.23 -13.71 -2.45
CA THR A 98 -10.55 -14.12 -2.94
C THR A 98 -11.64 -13.51 -2.07
N LEU A 99 -12.58 -12.82 -2.71
CA LEU A 99 -13.82 -12.37 -2.11
C LEU A 99 -14.85 -13.50 -2.16
N TYR A 100 -15.32 -13.92 -1.02
CA TYR A 100 -16.48 -14.81 -0.86
C TYR A 100 -17.69 -13.97 -0.47
N VAL A 101 -18.77 -14.09 -1.23
CA VAL A 101 -20.02 -13.37 -0.97
C VAL A 101 -21.08 -14.38 -0.55
N GLY A 102 -21.79 -14.05 0.51
CA GLY A 102 -22.94 -14.84 0.96
C GLY A 102 -24.11 -14.72 -0.01
N THR A 103 -25.32 -14.94 0.49
CA THR A 103 -26.54 -14.88 -0.34
C THR A 103 -26.73 -13.48 -0.92
N ILE A 104 -26.69 -13.38 -2.24
CA ILE A 104 -27.01 -12.16 -2.99
C ILE A 104 -28.51 -12.16 -3.28
N PRO A 105 -29.24 -11.06 -2.96
CA PRO A 105 -30.65 -10.96 -3.34
C PRO A 105 -30.81 -11.08 -4.86
N PRO A 106 -31.73 -11.91 -5.38
CA PRO A 106 -31.81 -12.24 -6.81
C PRO A 106 -32.29 -11.09 -7.73
N CYS A 107 -32.61 -9.94 -7.18
CA CYS A 107 -33.35 -8.92 -7.90
C CYS A 107 -32.52 -7.75 -8.42
N HIS A 108 -31.21 -7.65 -8.14
CA HIS A 108 -30.44 -6.45 -8.48
C HIS A 108 -29.04 -6.81 -9.01
N LYS A 109 -28.60 -6.06 -10.02
CA LYS A 109 -27.18 -5.98 -10.35
C LYS A 109 -26.46 -5.42 -9.13
N LEU A 110 -25.67 -6.24 -8.50
CA LEU A 110 -24.86 -5.87 -7.35
C LEU A 110 -23.43 -5.69 -7.83
N SER A 111 -22.80 -4.61 -7.46
CA SER A 111 -21.37 -4.39 -7.66
C SER A 111 -20.69 -4.14 -6.34
N VAL A 112 -19.38 -4.43 -6.28
CA VAL A 112 -18.56 -4.20 -5.12
C VAL A 112 -17.30 -3.41 -5.52
N GLU A 113 -16.96 -2.43 -4.72
CA GLU A 113 -15.73 -1.69 -4.80
C GLU A 113 -14.89 -2.01 -3.55
N ILE A 114 -13.68 -2.51 -3.78
CA ILE A 114 -12.77 -2.92 -2.72
C ILE A 114 -11.51 -2.08 -2.82
N GLU A 115 -11.24 -1.29 -1.79
CA GLU A 115 -9.98 -0.55 -1.65
C GLU A 115 -8.97 -1.41 -0.90
N LEU A 116 -7.84 -1.65 -1.52
CA LEU A 116 -6.79 -2.54 -1.04
C LEU A 116 -5.51 -1.74 -0.81
N ALA A 117 -4.85 -1.95 0.33
CA ALA A 117 -3.46 -1.59 0.49
C ALA A 117 -2.60 -2.69 -0.13
N VAL A 118 -1.63 -2.31 -0.95
CA VAL A 118 -0.80 -3.25 -1.69
C VAL A 118 0.69 -2.93 -1.52
N ALA A 119 1.55 -3.90 -1.85
CA ALA A 119 2.99 -3.73 -1.90
C ALA A 119 3.55 -4.52 -3.09
N PRO A 120 4.68 -4.14 -3.68
CA PRO A 120 5.32 -4.88 -4.74
C PRO A 120 5.68 -6.30 -4.29
N ALA A 121 5.80 -7.21 -5.23
CA ALA A 121 6.33 -8.55 -4.97
C ALA A 121 7.82 -8.45 -4.58
N ARG A 122 8.33 -9.43 -3.82
CA ARG A 122 9.73 -9.39 -3.34
C ARG A 122 10.76 -9.53 -4.45
N ASP A 123 10.38 -10.15 -5.55
CA ASP A 123 11.17 -10.39 -6.75
C ASP A 123 10.99 -9.27 -7.80
N SER A 124 10.26 -8.21 -7.46
CA SER A 124 10.09 -7.07 -8.35
C SER A 124 11.40 -6.27 -8.43
N GLU A 125 11.81 -5.94 -9.63
CA GLU A 125 12.98 -5.08 -9.89
C GLU A 125 12.62 -3.59 -9.89
N GLU A 126 11.33 -3.28 -9.99
CA GLU A 126 10.81 -1.93 -10.09
C GLU A 126 9.76 -1.64 -9.01
N VAL A 127 9.70 -0.39 -8.61
CA VAL A 127 8.72 0.13 -7.65
C VAL A 127 8.07 1.42 -8.17
N PRO A 128 6.89 1.81 -7.70
CA PRO A 128 6.27 3.07 -8.09
C PRO A 128 7.19 4.28 -7.85
N GLU A 129 7.35 5.13 -8.85
CA GLU A 129 8.28 6.27 -8.85
C GLU A 129 8.09 7.21 -7.64
N PHE A 130 6.85 7.44 -7.20
CA PHE A 130 6.56 8.33 -6.08
C PHE A 130 7.21 7.86 -4.76
N ILE A 131 7.51 6.56 -4.61
CA ILE A 131 8.21 6.02 -3.42
C ILE A 131 9.63 6.58 -3.37
N TYR A 132 10.29 6.67 -4.52
CA TYR A 132 11.61 7.28 -4.61
C TYR A 132 11.54 8.80 -4.42
N GLU A 133 10.64 9.47 -5.12
CA GLU A 133 10.57 10.93 -5.11
C GLU A 133 10.18 11.51 -3.76
N ASP A 134 9.17 10.93 -3.11
CA ASP A 134 8.61 11.47 -1.87
C ASP A 134 9.21 10.81 -0.61
N TRP A 135 9.68 9.56 -0.68
CA TRP A 135 9.95 8.74 0.51
C TRP A 135 11.30 8.02 0.51
N VAL A 136 12.21 8.37 -0.40
CA VAL A 136 13.54 7.74 -0.45
C VAL A 136 14.28 7.83 0.88
N ASP A 137 14.13 8.91 1.64
CA ASP A 137 14.77 9.08 2.94
C ASP A 137 14.22 8.10 4.00
N ALA A 138 12.92 7.80 3.95
CA ALA A 138 12.32 6.79 4.83
C ALA A 138 12.84 5.37 4.52
N ILE A 139 12.95 5.05 3.24
CA ILE A 139 13.49 3.75 2.79
C ILE A 139 14.96 3.64 3.17
N THR A 140 15.76 4.68 2.92
CA THR A 140 17.17 4.73 3.30
C THR A 140 17.35 4.54 4.81
N ALA A 141 16.59 5.29 5.63
CA ALA A 141 16.68 5.17 7.08
C ALA A 141 16.33 3.76 7.58
N LEU A 142 15.25 3.16 7.06
CA LEU A 142 14.86 1.81 7.45
C LEU A 142 15.90 0.76 7.01
N THR A 143 16.44 0.89 5.79
CA THR A 143 17.46 -0.02 5.28
C THR A 143 18.73 0.08 6.10
N LEU A 144 19.24 1.28 6.37
CA LEU A 144 20.40 1.51 7.21
C LEU A 144 20.20 0.98 8.64
N SER A 145 19.00 1.16 9.22
CA SER A 145 18.73 0.65 10.56
C SER A 145 18.86 -0.87 10.65
N LYS A 146 18.47 -1.59 9.60
CA LYS A 146 18.61 -3.05 9.54
C LYS A 146 20.06 -3.47 9.30
N LEU A 147 20.76 -2.80 8.39
CA LEU A 147 22.14 -3.12 8.07
C LEU A 147 23.08 -2.89 9.25
N TYR A 148 22.93 -1.78 10.01
CA TYR A 148 23.71 -1.49 11.21
C TYR A 148 23.52 -2.50 12.36
N LEU A 149 22.51 -3.37 12.31
CA LEU A 149 22.28 -4.42 13.29
C LEU A 149 22.92 -5.77 12.92
N LEU A 150 23.57 -5.88 11.76
CA LEU A 150 24.25 -7.10 11.35
C LEU A 150 25.55 -7.26 12.13
N THR A 151 25.57 -8.20 13.07
CA THR A 151 26.61 -8.34 14.12
C THR A 151 27.98 -8.74 13.59
N ASP A 152 28.07 -9.42 12.45
CA ASP A 152 29.31 -9.98 11.94
C ASP A 152 30.03 -9.07 10.92
N ASN A 153 29.70 -7.78 10.92
CA ASN A 153 30.20 -6.81 9.96
C ASN A 153 30.91 -5.62 10.62
N GLU A 154 31.87 -5.03 9.92
CA GLU A 154 32.65 -3.88 10.38
C GLU A 154 31.79 -2.63 10.66
N TRP A 155 30.61 -2.52 10.01
CA TRP A 155 29.66 -1.41 10.19
C TRP A 155 28.63 -1.64 11.30
N TYR A 156 28.75 -2.72 12.11
CA TYR A 156 27.85 -2.93 13.23
C TYR A 156 27.82 -1.73 14.18
N ASN A 157 26.66 -1.07 14.27
CA ASN A 157 26.50 0.12 15.08
C ASN A 157 25.06 0.26 15.61
N PRO A 158 24.74 -0.32 16.78
CA PRO A 158 23.39 -0.26 17.35
C PRO A 158 22.90 1.16 17.62
N GLN A 159 23.81 2.09 17.95
CA GLN A 159 23.45 3.48 18.20
C GLN A 159 22.99 4.17 16.90
N ALA A 160 23.73 3.96 15.80
CA ALA A 160 23.32 4.44 14.49
C ALA A 160 21.99 3.81 14.04
N ALA A 161 21.81 2.51 14.27
CA ALA A 161 20.57 1.81 13.99
C ALA A 161 19.37 2.45 14.72
N ASN A 162 19.50 2.77 16.02
CA ASN A 162 18.46 3.45 16.80
C ASN A 162 18.12 4.83 16.26
N ASN A 163 19.14 5.61 15.86
CA ASN A 163 18.93 6.92 15.27
C ASN A 163 18.15 6.83 13.97
N GLN A 164 18.50 5.88 13.09
CA GLN A 164 17.80 5.64 11.83
C GLN A 164 16.37 5.13 12.05
N THR A 165 16.15 4.26 13.04
CA THR A 165 14.80 3.79 13.40
C THR A 165 13.92 4.95 13.89
N THR A 166 14.49 5.88 14.65
CA THR A 166 13.77 7.09 15.12
C THR A 166 13.39 7.99 13.94
N LEU A 167 14.31 8.23 13.02
CA LEU A 167 14.05 8.99 11.79
C LEU A 167 12.97 8.32 10.95
N TYR A 168 13.07 7.02 10.71
CA TYR A 168 12.06 6.24 10.00
C TYR A 168 10.67 6.42 10.63
N SER A 169 10.57 6.30 11.95
CA SER A 169 9.30 6.44 12.67
C SER A 169 8.66 7.82 12.49
N GLN A 170 9.46 8.88 12.40
CA GLN A 170 8.98 10.24 12.12
C GLN A 170 8.46 10.34 10.68
N LEU A 171 9.19 9.82 9.70
CA LEU A 171 8.81 9.85 8.29
C LEU A 171 7.55 9.00 8.01
N VAL A 172 7.39 7.85 8.67
CA VAL A 172 6.15 7.06 8.60
C VAL A 172 4.94 7.85 9.12
N ARG A 173 5.08 8.59 10.22
CA ARG A 173 3.99 9.45 10.73
C ARG A 173 3.63 10.53 9.73
N GLN A 174 4.62 11.16 9.10
CA GLN A 174 4.41 12.15 8.05
C GLN A 174 3.69 11.54 6.84
N ALA A 175 4.10 10.36 6.38
CA ALA A 175 3.49 9.65 5.27
C ALA A 175 2.02 9.30 5.57
N ARG A 176 1.72 8.78 6.77
CA ARG A 176 0.34 8.49 7.19
C ARG A 176 -0.52 9.76 7.21
N PHE A 177 0.01 10.87 7.70
CA PHE A 177 -0.71 12.15 7.71
C PHE A 177 -1.00 12.63 6.28
N THR A 178 -0.02 12.57 5.39
CA THR A 178 -0.17 12.94 3.97
C THR A 178 -1.22 12.07 3.29
N ASN A 179 -1.22 10.75 3.56
CA ASN A 179 -2.22 9.84 3.02
C ASN A 179 -3.65 10.23 3.43
N ILE A 180 -3.86 10.55 4.71
CA ILE A 180 -5.17 10.98 5.23
C ILE A 180 -5.63 12.30 4.60
N THR A 181 -4.71 13.24 4.36
CA THR A 181 -5.05 14.56 3.83
C THR A 181 -5.30 14.56 2.33
N LYS A 182 -4.50 13.81 1.55
CA LYS A 182 -4.66 13.70 0.09
C LYS A 182 -5.93 12.91 -0.32
N HIS A 183 -6.39 11.99 0.52
CA HIS A 183 -7.52 11.10 0.22
C HIS A 183 -8.81 11.43 0.96
N LYS A 184 -8.94 12.63 1.53
CA LYS A 184 -10.28 13.11 1.92
C LYS A 184 -11.08 13.30 0.65
N PRO A 185 -12.15 12.51 0.40
CA PRO A 185 -13.03 12.78 -0.72
C PRO A 185 -13.52 14.21 -0.55
N PHE A 186 -13.39 15.01 -1.61
CA PHE A 186 -13.94 16.34 -1.65
C PHE A 186 -15.47 16.19 -1.54
N GLN A 187 -15.98 16.24 -0.31
CA GLN A 187 -17.42 16.29 -0.09
C GLN A 187 -17.89 17.65 -0.56
N MET A 188 -18.31 17.71 -1.83
CA MET A 188 -19.15 18.81 -2.30
C MET A 188 -20.43 18.75 -1.48
N ARG A 189 -20.49 19.54 -0.41
CA ARG A 189 -21.76 19.88 0.21
C ARG A 189 -22.50 20.74 -0.82
N LEU A 190 -23.34 20.13 -1.61
CA LEU A 190 -24.37 20.84 -2.34
C LEU A 190 -25.24 21.53 -1.28
N ALA A 191 -24.98 22.82 -1.07
CA ALA A 191 -25.83 23.66 -0.26
C ALA A 191 -27.20 23.69 -0.96
N ASN A 192 -28.14 22.95 -0.41
CA ASN A 192 -29.54 23.04 -0.82
C ASN A 192 -30.02 24.47 -0.55
N LYS A 193 -29.94 25.33 -1.56
CA LYS A 193 -30.64 26.61 -1.56
C LYS A 193 -32.15 26.30 -1.53
N ARG A 194 -32.71 26.24 -0.33
CA ARG A 194 -34.18 26.37 -0.20
C ARG A 194 -34.55 27.74 -0.76
N ARG A 195 -35.19 27.75 -1.92
CA ARG A 195 -35.95 28.92 -2.40
C ARG A 195 -37.21 28.97 -1.54
N PHE A 196 -37.37 30.06 -0.82
CA PHE A 196 -38.67 30.51 -0.31
C PHE A 196 -39.49 31.03 -1.47
#